data_7d02387f5f997ee65ba8e51ff3f7ca12
#
_entry.id   7d02387f5f997ee65ba8e51ff3f7ca12
#
_cell.length_a   1.000
_cell.length_b   1.000
_cell.length_c   1.000
_cell.angle_alpha   90.00
_cell.angle_beta   90.00
_cell.angle_gamma   90.00
#
_symmetry.space_group_name_H-M   'P 1'
#
loop_
_entity.id
_entity.type
_entity.pdbx_description
1 polymer ?
#
loop_
_entity_poly.entity_id
_entity_poly.type
_entity_poly.pdbx_seq_one_letter_code
_entity_poly.pdbx_strand_id
1 'polypeptide(L)'
;MKALAKLERAPGLTLTDVPKPEVGHNDVMIRIKRTAICGTDIHIWKWDDWAQKTIPVPMHVGHEYVGEIVEMGQEVRGFAIGDRVSGEGHITCGFCRNCRAGRRHLCRNTTGVGVNREGAFAEYLVIPAFNAFKIPPEISDDLAAIFDPFGNATHTALSFNLVGEDVLITGAGPIGIMAVAIAKHVGARNVVITDVNDYRLELARKMGATRAVNVSRESLRDVMADLHMTEGFDVGLEMSGVPSAFTSMLEAMNHGGKVALLGIPPAQTAIDWNQVIFKGLEIKGIYGREMFETWYKMVAMLQSGLDLSPILTHHFPVDDYQRAFATMLSGESGKVILDWTA
;
A
#
# COMPACT_ATOMS: atom_id res chain seq x y z
N MET A 1 14.88 23.73 -1.32
CA MET A 1 15.01 22.38 -0.77
C MET A 1 15.16 21.37 -1.91
N LYS A 2 15.92 20.31 -1.69
CA LYS A 2 16.07 19.22 -2.65
C LYS A 2 14.75 18.43 -2.78
N ALA A 3 14.34 18.10 -4.01
CA ALA A 3 13.15 17.30 -4.26
C ALA A 3 13.28 16.49 -5.57
N LEU A 4 12.63 15.34 -5.62
CA LEU A 4 12.50 14.51 -6.82
C LEU A 4 11.16 14.84 -7.49
N ALA A 5 11.25 15.54 -8.62
CA ALA A 5 10.09 16.18 -9.25
C ALA A 5 9.81 15.68 -10.67
N LYS A 6 8.54 15.69 -11.03
CA LYS A 6 8.05 15.61 -12.40
C LYS A 6 8.02 17.02 -12.97
N LEU A 7 9.05 17.39 -13.73
CA LEU A 7 9.17 18.73 -14.34
C LEU A 7 8.57 18.80 -15.73
N GLU A 8 8.53 17.66 -16.45
CA GLU A 8 8.09 17.58 -17.83
C GLU A 8 7.07 16.45 -18.02
N ARG A 9 6.21 16.60 -19.02
CA ARG A 9 5.23 15.59 -19.44
C ARG A 9 5.88 14.48 -20.27
N ALA A 10 6.91 13.82 -19.69
CA ALA A 10 7.73 12.79 -20.31
C ALA A 10 8.16 11.74 -19.28
N PRO A 11 8.65 10.55 -19.67
CA PRO A 11 9.21 9.57 -18.75
C PRO A 11 10.36 10.13 -17.89
N GLY A 12 10.51 9.63 -16.67
CA GLY A 12 11.55 10.00 -15.71
C GLY A 12 11.10 11.02 -14.67
N LEU A 13 11.95 11.22 -13.67
CA LEU A 13 11.87 12.25 -12.62
C LEU A 13 13.21 12.97 -12.56
N THR A 14 13.24 14.18 -12.03
CA THR A 14 14.45 14.99 -11.89
C THR A 14 14.68 15.37 -10.44
N LEU A 15 15.86 15.10 -9.90
CA LEU A 15 16.28 15.63 -8.62
C LEU A 15 16.70 17.10 -8.81
N THR A 16 16.03 18.02 -8.11
CA THR A 16 16.17 19.45 -8.33
C THR A 16 15.87 20.24 -7.05
N ASP A 17 16.22 21.51 -7.05
CA ASP A 17 15.82 22.43 -5.99
C ASP A 17 14.44 23.03 -6.27
N VAL A 18 13.58 23.01 -5.24
CA VAL A 18 12.25 23.61 -5.25
C VAL A 18 12.09 24.55 -4.03
N PRO A 19 11.17 25.51 -4.06
CA PRO A 19 10.87 26.31 -2.88
C PRO A 19 10.48 25.44 -1.67
N LYS A 20 10.92 25.83 -0.47
CA LYS A 20 10.44 25.21 0.77
C LYS A 20 8.98 25.57 0.96
N PRO A 21 8.08 24.61 1.30
CA PRO A 21 6.66 24.90 1.48
C PRO A 21 6.42 25.76 2.74
N GLU A 22 5.32 26.51 2.73
CA GLU A 22 4.88 27.29 3.89
C GLU A 22 3.91 26.49 4.75
N VAL A 23 3.95 26.71 6.08
CA VAL A 23 3.09 26.01 7.04
C VAL A 23 1.80 26.82 7.24
N GLY A 24 0.66 26.21 6.96
CA GLY A 24 -0.66 26.78 7.28
C GLY A 24 -1.02 26.65 8.76
N HIS A 25 -2.10 27.32 9.17
CA HIS A 25 -2.52 27.39 10.59
C HIS A 25 -2.73 26.01 11.25
N ASN A 26 -3.20 25.02 10.49
CA ASN A 26 -3.53 23.67 10.95
C ASN A 26 -2.56 22.60 10.41
N ASP A 27 -1.42 23.01 9.86
CA ASP A 27 -0.51 22.10 9.17
C ASP A 27 0.75 21.83 10.00
N VAL A 28 1.40 20.73 9.70
CA VAL A 28 2.73 20.39 10.22
C VAL A 28 3.71 20.28 9.06
N MET A 29 4.91 20.79 9.24
CA MET A 29 6.05 20.56 8.35
C MET A 29 6.88 19.41 8.88
N ILE A 30 7.09 18.42 8.05
CA ILE A 30 7.85 17.22 8.34
C ILE A 30 9.17 17.28 7.58
N ARG A 31 10.29 17.19 8.28
CA ARG A 31 11.59 16.91 7.66
C ARG A 31 11.65 15.42 7.37
N ILE A 32 11.68 15.06 6.10
CA ILE A 32 11.66 13.68 5.65
C ILE A 32 12.99 12.98 5.96
N LYS A 33 12.91 11.75 6.47
CA LYS A 33 14.06 10.88 6.73
C LYS A 33 14.14 9.72 5.75
N ARG A 34 13.02 9.02 5.57
CA ARG A 34 12.89 7.88 4.66
C ARG A 34 11.63 8.01 3.84
N THR A 35 11.74 7.60 2.58
CA THR A 35 10.59 7.39 1.72
C THR A 35 10.69 6.03 1.07
N ALA A 36 9.57 5.51 0.55
CA ALA A 36 9.59 4.27 -0.21
C ALA A 36 8.93 4.45 -1.57
N ILE A 37 9.43 3.72 -2.57
CA ILE A 37 8.89 3.76 -3.93
C ILE A 37 7.66 2.86 -4.01
N CYS A 38 6.56 3.42 -4.53
CA CYS A 38 5.30 2.74 -4.80
C CYS A 38 5.14 2.38 -6.28
N GLY A 39 4.22 1.46 -6.58
CA GLY A 39 3.77 1.21 -7.96
C GLY A 39 3.22 2.45 -8.65
N THR A 40 2.55 3.32 -7.91
CA THR A 40 2.07 4.64 -8.39
C THR A 40 3.23 5.51 -8.90
N ASP A 41 4.36 5.51 -8.20
CA ASP A 41 5.54 6.28 -8.63
C ASP A 41 6.14 5.71 -9.92
N ILE A 42 6.00 4.40 -10.15
CA ILE A 42 6.42 3.75 -11.41
C ILE A 42 5.51 4.18 -12.57
N HIS A 43 4.20 4.33 -12.35
CA HIS A 43 3.28 4.90 -13.34
C HIS A 43 3.68 6.34 -13.70
N ILE A 44 3.99 7.16 -12.71
CA ILE A 44 4.47 8.53 -12.91
C ILE A 44 5.84 8.56 -13.62
N TRP A 45 6.75 7.66 -13.23
CA TRP A 45 8.06 7.51 -13.88
C TRP A 45 7.92 7.17 -15.36
N LYS A 46 7.07 6.19 -15.71
CA LYS A 46 6.80 5.78 -17.10
C LYS A 46 5.99 6.79 -17.90
N TRP A 47 5.32 7.70 -17.22
CA TRP A 47 4.43 8.69 -17.82
C TRP A 47 3.32 8.05 -18.66
N ASP A 48 2.69 7.02 -18.13
CA ASP A 48 1.62 6.29 -18.79
C ASP A 48 0.30 7.08 -18.86
N ASP A 49 -0.73 6.50 -19.47
CA ASP A 49 -2.03 7.15 -19.70
C ASP A 49 -2.70 7.64 -18.42
N TRP A 50 -2.51 6.93 -17.31
CA TRP A 50 -3.05 7.35 -16.02
C TRP A 50 -2.27 8.56 -15.47
N ALA A 51 -0.95 8.51 -15.50
CA ALA A 51 -0.12 9.62 -15.05
C ALA A 51 -0.37 10.89 -15.85
N GLN A 52 -0.50 10.77 -17.20
CA GLN A 52 -0.77 11.89 -18.08
C GLN A 52 -2.09 12.62 -17.76
N LYS A 53 -3.10 11.89 -17.30
CA LYS A 53 -4.44 12.42 -16.97
C LYS A 53 -4.51 12.95 -15.53
N THR A 54 -3.66 12.47 -14.63
CA THR A 54 -3.83 12.65 -13.19
C THR A 54 -2.81 13.58 -12.56
N ILE A 55 -1.56 13.55 -13.04
CA ILE A 55 -0.43 14.21 -12.37
C ILE A 55 -0.27 15.65 -12.89
N PRO A 56 -0.35 16.66 -12.00
CA PRO A 56 0.03 18.02 -12.36
C PRO A 56 1.54 18.10 -12.65
N VAL A 57 1.92 18.98 -13.57
CA VAL A 57 3.31 19.23 -13.91
C VAL A 57 3.52 20.74 -13.95
N PRO A 58 4.50 21.31 -13.23
CA PRO A 58 5.50 20.62 -12.39
C PRO A 58 4.96 20.23 -11.02
N MET A 59 5.50 19.15 -10.41
CA MET A 59 5.18 18.70 -9.04
C MET A 59 6.25 17.74 -8.51
N HIS A 60 6.64 17.80 -7.24
CA HIS A 60 7.38 16.71 -6.62
C HIS A 60 6.43 15.63 -6.12
N VAL A 61 6.83 14.35 -6.26
CA VAL A 61 5.98 13.17 -6.10
C VAL A 61 6.27 12.41 -4.79
N GLY A 62 5.79 11.19 -4.65
CA GLY A 62 6.00 10.34 -3.47
C GLY A 62 4.94 10.53 -2.37
N HIS A 63 4.53 9.41 -1.77
CA HIS A 63 3.45 9.40 -0.76
C HIS A 63 3.69 8.42 0.39
N GLU A 64 4.78 7.69 0.35
CA GLU A 64 5.22 6.76 1.40
C GLU A 64 6.42 7.37 2.12
N TYR A 65 6.29 7.69 3.42
CA TYR A 65 7.31 8.47 4.11
C TYR A 65 7.27 8.34 5.63
N VAL A 66 8.39 8.71 6.26
CA VAL A 66 8.52 9.02 7.68
C VAL A 66 9.49 10.19 7.86
N GLY A 67 9.26 10.98 8.89
CA GLY A 67 10.15 12.10 9.24
C GLY A 67 9.86 12.66 10.62
N GLU A 68 10.39 13.84 10.89
CA GLU A 68 10.23 14.58 12.14
C GLU A 68 9.52 15.91 11.89
N ILE A 69 8.59 16.27 12.78
CA ILE A 69 7.96 17.59 12.75
C ILE A 69 9.00 18.64 13.12
N VAL A 70 9.22 19.61 12.23
CA VAL A 70 10.17 20.72 12.43
C VAL A 70 9.50 22.09 12.56
N GLU A 71 8.24 22.18 12.11
CA GLU A 71 7.45 23.41 12.20
C GLU A 71 5.97 23.08 12.31
N MET A 72 5.17 23.87 13.01
CA MET A 72 3.74 23.64 13.19
C MET A 72 2.97 24.95 13.11
N GLY A 73 1.78 24.87 12.53
CA GLY A 73 0.82 25.98 12.56
C GLY A 73 0.29 26.23 13.97
N GLN A 74 -0.12 27.47 14.20
CA GLN A 74 -0.51 27.93 15.55
C GLN A 74 -1.75 27.23 16.13
N GLU A 75 -2.59 26.63 15.29
CA GLU A 75 -3.80 25.91 15.70
C GLU A 75 -3.56 24.40 15.88
N VAL A 76 -2.37 23.90 15.61
CA VAL A 76 -2.04 22.49 15.77
C VAL A 76 -2.07 22.08 17.24
N ARG A 77 -2.70 20.97 17.53
CA ARG A 77 -2.76 20.36 18.87
C ARG A 77 -2.41 18.88 18.78
N GLY A 78 -1.88 18.33 19.86
CA GLY A 78 -1.54 16.90 19.97
C GLY A 78 -0.17 16.52 19.40
N PHE A 79 0.59 17.47 18.85
CA PHE A 79 1.94 17.27 18.34
C PHE A 79 2.94 18.23 19.00
N ALA A 80 4.22 17.89 18.89
CA ALA A 80 5.35 18.72 19.30
C ALA A 80 6.44 18.69 18.20
N ILE A 81 7.29 19.73 18.18
CA ILE A 81 8.52 19.74 17.38
C ILE A 81 9.39 18.56 17.83
N GLY A 82 9.93 17.80 16.87
CA GLY A 82 10.70 16.58 17.09
C GLY A 82 9.86 15.31 17.16
N ASP A 83 8.53 15.39 17.17
CA ASP A 83 7.69 14.20 17.03
C ASP A 83 7.99 13.48 15.71
N ARG A 84 8.24 12.17 15.82
CA ARG A 84 8.43 11.29 14.67
C ARG A 84 7.08 10.86 14.12
N VAL A 85 6.84 11.13 12.85
CA VAL A 85 5.54 10.92 12.20
C VAL A 85 5.68 10.30 10.82
N SER A 86 4.71 9.50 10.45
CA SER A 86 4.28 9.25 9.08
C SER A 86 2.92 9.92 8.88
N GLY A 87 2.20 9.63 7.80
CA GLY A 87 0.89 10.25 7.65
C GLY A 87 0.06 9.68 6.52
N GLU A 88 -1.24 9.90 6.65
CA GLU A 88 -2.23 9.50 5.67
C GLU A 88 -2.14 10.37 4.41
N GLY A 89 -1.81 9.73 3.28
CA GLY A 89 -1.64 10.43 2.00
C GLY A 89 -2.94 10.96 1.39
N HIS A 90 -4.10 10.50 1.85
CA HIS A 90 -5.40 10.98 1.39
C HIS A 90 -5.85 12.20 2.22
N ILE A 91 -5.70 13.40 1.67
CA ILE A 91 -6.20 14.63 2.31
C ILE A 91 -7.68 14.77 2.01
N THR A 92 -8.51 14.80 3.06
CA THR A 92 -9.97 14.76 2.94
C THR A 92 -10.61 16.11 3.17
N CYS A 93 -11.75 16.38 2.55
CA CYS A 93 -12.40 17.69 2.67
C CYS A 93 -13.03 17.99 4.04
N GLY A 94 -13.26 16.99 4.88
CA GLY A 94 -13.83 17.14 6.22
C GLY A 94 -15.36 17.37 6.27
N PHE A 95 -16.01 17.83 5.21
CA PHE A 95 -17.41 18.28 5.24
C PHE A 95 -18.38 17.46 4.41
N CYS A 96 -17.94 16.57 3.49
CA CYS A 96 -18.85 15.71 2.76
C CYS A 96 -19.53 14.69 3.68
N ARG A 97 -20.61 14.05 3.22
CA ARG A 97 -21.35 13.05 4.01
C ARG A 97 -20.44 11.98 4.61
N ASN A 98 -19.53 11.41 3.80
CA ASN A 98 -18.63 10.36 4.26
C ASN A 98 -17.66 10.84 5.34
N CYS A 99 -17.05 12.02 5.17
CA CYS A 99 -16.18 12.61 6.18
C CYS A 99 -16.93 12.85 7.50
N ARG A 100 -18.14 13.43 7.44
CA ARG A 100 -18.94 13.71 8.64
C ARG A 100 -19.48 12.45 9.32
N ALA A 101 -19.62 11.35 8.58
CA ALA A 101 -20.03 10.04 9.08
C ALA A 101 -18.85 9.17 9.56
N GLY A 102 -17.64 9.72 9.70
CA GLY A 102 -16.45 8.99 10.15
C GLY A 102 -15.78 8.11 9.08
N ARG A 103 -16.30 8.07 7.87
CA ARG A 103 -15.76 7.28 6.74
C ARG A 103 -14.89 8.15 5.83
N ARG A 104 -13.86 8.77 6.40
CA ARG A 104 -13.03 9.76 5.70
C ARG A 104 -12.29 9.16 4.50
N HIS A 105 -11.82 7.92 4.58
CA HIS A 105 -11.19 7.21 3.45
C HIS A 105 -12.09 7.15 2.20
N LEU A 106 -13.41 7.30 2.35
CA LEU A 106 -14.38 7.38 1.25
C LEU A 106 -14.78 8.84 0.93
N CYS A 107 -13.92 9.81 1.21
CA CYS A 107 -14.15 11.20 0.88
C CYS A 107 -14.33 11.39 -0.64
N ARG A 108 -15.38 12.12 -1.04
CA ARG A 108 -15.65 12.38 -2.46
C ARG A 108 -14.72 13.42 -3.08
N ASN A 109 -14.01 14.20 -2.24
CA ASN A 109 -13.13 15.28 -2.65
C ASN A 109 -11.73 15.07 -2.10
N THR A 110 -11.24 13.83 -2.16
CA THR A 110 -9.88 13.48 -1.72
C THR A 110 -8.85 14.08 -2.68
N THR A 111 -7.78 14.65 -2.11
CA THR A 111 -6.54 14.95 -2.83
C THR A 111 -5.41 14.08 -2.28
N GLY A 112 -4.60 13.52 -3.18
CA GLY A 112 -3.51 12.61 -2.81
C GLY A 112 -2.16 13.32 -2.74
N VAL A 113 -1.45 13.16 -1.63
CA VAL A 113 -0.05 13.56 -1.48
C VAL A 113 0.77 12.83 -2.54
N GLY A 114 1.63 13.54 -3.29
CA GLY A 114 2.46 12.99 -4.35
C GLY A 114 1.72 12.56 -5.61
N VAL A 115 0.40 12.83 -5.70
CA VAL A 115 -0.45 12.47 -6.85
C VAL A 115 -1.08 13.70 -7.49
N ASN A 116 -1.80 14.51 -6.73
CA ASN A 116 -2.40 15.76 -7.22
C ASN A 116 -2.20 16.94 -6.26
N ARG A 117 -1.28 16.78 -5.33
CA ARG A 117 -0.63 17.82 -4.53
C ARG A 117 0.81 17.38 -4.23
N GLU A 118 1.66 18.33 -3.83
CA GLU A 118 3.06 18.14 -3.49
C GLU A 118 3.29 16.92 -2.59
N GLY A 119 4.30 16.12 -2.92
CA GLY A 119 4.60 14.82 -2.33
C GLY A 119 5.79 14.80 -1.38
N ALA A 120 6.11 13.61 -0.91
CA ALA A 120 7.11 13.35 0.11
C ALA A 120 8.53 13.11 -0.43
N PHE A 121 8.72 13.00 -1.74
CA PHE A 121 10.08 12.88 -2.30
C PHE A 121 10.75 14.25 -2.32
N ALA A 122 10.92 14.81 -1.11
CA ALA A 122 11.53 16.12 -0.84
C ALA A 122 12.11 16.15 0.57
N GLU A 123 13.00 17.11 0.85
CA GLU A 123 13.53 17.29 2.21
C GLU A 123 12.46 17.65 3.24
N TYR A 124 11.40 18.37 2.79
CA TYR A 124 10.28 18.78 3.65
C TYR A 124 8.94 18.53 2.96
N LEU A 125 7.98 18.11 3.77
CA LEU A 125 6.57 17.91 3.37
C LEU A 125 5.66 18.68 4.35
N VAL A 126 4.66 19.38 3.82
CA VAL A 126 3.60 19.98 4.63
C VAL A 126 2.28 19.26 4.41
N ILE A 127 1.68 18.79 5.50
CA ILE A 127 0.36 18.17 5.51
C ILE A 127 -0.51 18.75 6.64
N PRO A 128 -1.85 18.65 6.52
CA PRO A 128 -2.72 18.94 7.67
C PRO A 128 -2.35 18.06 8.87
N ALA A 129 -2.27 18.66 10.05
CA ALA A 129 -1.93 17.93 11.28
C ALA A 129 -2.86 16.74 11.53
N PHE A 130 -4.13 16.81 11.08
CA PHE A 130 -5.07 15.70 11.12
C PHE A 130 -4.55 14.45 10.36
N ASN A 131 -3.76 14.62 9.30
CA ASN A 131 -3.22 13.54 8.50
C ASN A 131 -1.93 12.94 9.06
N ALA A 132 -1.24 13.64 9.98
CA ALA A 132 -0.03 13.14 10.63
C ALA A 132 -0.38 12.05 11.65
N PHE A 133 0.48 11.04 11.74
CA PHE A 133 0.35 9.94 12.70
C PHE A 133 1.69 9.73 13.42
N LYS A 134 1.68 9.80 14.76
CA LYS A 134 2.88 9.57 15.58
C LYS A 134 3.32 8.12 15.49
N ILE A 135 4.60 7.92 15.23
CA ILE A 135 5.20 6.60 15.16
C ILE A 135 5.86 6.26 16.50
N PRO A 136 5.46 5.15 17.14
CA PRO A 136 6.10 4.65 18.36
C PRO A 136 7.60 4.45 18.20
N PRO A 137 8.41 4.71 19.25
CA PRO A 137 9.88 4.70 19.15
C PRO A 137 10.48 3.34 18.78
N GLU A 138 9.81 2.25 19.08
CA GLU A 138 10.24 0.88 18.77
C GLU A 138 10.10 0.50 17.29
N ILE A 139 9.30 1.25 16.51
CA ILE A 139 9.13 1.00 15.07
C ILE A 139 10.23 1.74 14.31
N SER A 140 10.99 1.04 13.49
CA SER A 140 12.07 1.65 12.68
C SER A 140 11.55 2.66 11.67
N ASP A 141 12.41 3.58 11.22
CA ASP A 141 12.05 4.54 10.17
C ASP A 141 11.72 3.84 8.84
N ASP A 142 12.43 2.76 8.51
CA ASP A 142 12.18 2.01 7.28
C ASP A 142 10.79 1.34 7.26
N LEU A 143 10.37 0.76 8.40
CA LEU A 143 9.01 0.22 8.55
C LEU A 143 7.97 1.34 8.55
N ALA A 144 8.25 2.45 9.22
CA ALA A 144 7.32 3.58 9.27
C ALA A 144 7.14 4.24 7.89
N ALA A 145 8.17 4.24 7.05
CA ALA A 145 8.10 4.75 5.67
C ALA A 145 7.11 3.98 4.81
N ILE A 146 6.89 2.68 5.06
CA ILE A 146 5.96 1.84 4.29
C ILE A 146 4.56 1.71 4.91
N PHE A 147 4.19 2.58 5.84
CA PHE A 147 2.87 2.51 6.49
C PHE A 147 1.70 2.71 5.52
N ASP A 148 1.89 3.44 4.43
CA ASP A 148 0.89 3.58 3.38
C ASP A 148 0.52 2.21 2.75
N PRO A 149 1.41 1.45 2.10
CA PRO A 149 1.09 0.15 1.54
C PRO A 149 0.82 -0.92 2.60
N PHE A 150 1.44 -0.85 3.79
CA PHE A 150 1.10 -1.73 4.90
C PHE A 150 -0.34 -1.52 5.35
N GLY A 151 -0.81 -0.28 5.37
CA GLY A 151 -2.20 0.05 5.67
C GLY A 151 -3.17 -0.48 4.62
N ASN A 152 -2.82 -0.44 3.32
CA ASN A 152 -3.61 -1.05 2.26
C ASN A 152 -3.73 -2.58 2.45
N ALA A 153 -2.62 -3.25 2.77
CA ALA A 153 -2.60 -4.67 3.09
C ALA A 153 -3.46 -4.99 4.32
N THR A 154 -3.34 -4.17 5.38
CA THR A 154 -4.10 -4.32 6.63
C THR A 154 -5.60 -4.13 6.42
N HIS A 155 -6.02 -3.06 5.74
CA HIS A 155 -7.43 -2.81 5.44
C HIS A 155 -8.04 -3.94 4.62
N THR A 156 -7.30 -4.45 3.63
CA THR A 156 -7.77 -5.54 2.78
C THR A 156 -7.88 -6.84 3.56
N ALA A 157 -6.81 -7.24 4.25
CA ALA A 157 -6.77 -8.51 5.00
C ALA A 157 -7.79 -8.54 6.14
N LEU A 158 -7.94 -7.44 6.87
CA LEU A 158 -8.85 -7.36 8.02
C LEU A 158 -10.28 -6.91 7.67
N SER A 159 -10.62 -6.83 6.39
CA SER A 159 -12.00 -6.55 5.95
C SER A 159 -12.98 -7.68 6.28
N PHE A 160 -12.45 -8.88 6.47
CA PHE A 160 -13.17 -10.07 6.90
C PHE A 160 -12.42 -10.77 8.04
N ASN A 161 -13.09 -11.61 8.80
CA ASN A 161 -12.43 -12.44 9.80
C ASN A 161 -11.58 -13.51 9.07
N LEU A 162 -10.32 -13.66 9.47
CA LEU A 162 -9.39 -14.64 8.87
C LEU A 162 -9.03 -15.78 9.83
N VAL A 163 -9.46 -15.70 11.12
CA VAL A 163 -9.09 -16.71 12.13
C VAL A 163 -9.67 -18.06 11.76
N GLY A 164 -8.79 -19.03 11.51
CA GLY A 164 -9.16 -20.41 11.14
C GLY A 164 -9.54 -20.60 9.67
N GLU A 165 -9.59 -19.52 8.86
CA GLU A 165 -10.02 -19.55 7.47
C GLU A 165 -8.88 -19.95 6.51
N ASP A 166 -9.24 -20.49 5.35
CA ASP A 166 -8.36 -20.69 4.21
C ASP A 166 -8.37 -19.44 3.32
N VAL A 167 -7.21 -18.81 3.19
CA VAL A 167 -7.06 -17.51 2.53
C VAL A 167 -6.31 -17.65 1.21
N LEU A 168 -6.91 -17.14 0.12
CA LEU A 168 -6.26 -16.99 -1.18
C LEU A 168 -5.91 -15.54 -1.44
N ILE A 169 -4.65 -15.25 -1.72
CA ILE A 169 -4.15 -13.93 -2.12
C ILE A 169 -3.70 -14.01 -3.58
N THR A 170 -4.22 -13.16 -4.46
CA THR A 170 -3.73 -13.05 -5.84
C THR A 170 -2.86 -11.81 -6.00
N GLY A 171 -1.67 -11.99 -6.58
CA GLY A 171 -0.65 -10.95 -6.74
C GLY A 171 0.33 -10.86 -5.58
N ALA A 172 1.56 -11.32 -5.80
CA ALA A 172 2.69 -11.21 -4.86
C ALA A 172 3.47 -9.89 -5.05
N GLY A 173 2.75 -8.78 -5.26
CA GLY A 173 3.31 -7.45 -5.08
C GLY A 173 3.59 -7.17 -3.59
N PRO A 174 4.29 -6.07 -3.23
CA PRO A 174 4.60 -5.77 -1.84
C PRO A 174 3.39 -5.79 -0.92
N ILE A 175 2.23 -5.30 -1.37
CA ILE A 175 0.98 -5.28 -0.59
C ILE A 175 0.47 -6.71 -0.34
N GLY A 176 0.46 -7.57 -1.38
CA GLY A 176 0.04 -8.97 -1.26
C GLY A 176 0.97 -9.78 -0.34
N ILE A 177 2.27 -9.54 -0.43
CA ILE A 177 3.27 -10.18 0.45
C ILE A 177 3.07 -9.75 1.91
N MET A 178 2.82 -8.47 2.19
CA MET A 178 2.50 -8.00 3.54
C MET A 178 1.17 -8.59 4.04
N ALA A 179 0.17 -8.75 3.17
CA ALA A 179 -1.09 -9.40 3.53
C ALA A 179 -0.91 -10.88 3.92
N VAL A 180 0.07 -11.59 3.36
CA VAL A 180 0.45 -12.95 3.81
C VAL A 180 0.84 -12.92 5.28
N ALA A 181 1.77 -12.03 5.67
CA ALA A 181 2.23 -11.93 7.06
C ALA A 181 1.08 -11.56 8.00
N ILE A 182 0.23 -10.61 7.61
CA ILE A 182 -0.95 -10.21 8.38
C ILE A 182 -1.89 -11.40 8.57
N ALA A 183 -2.27 -12.11 7.48
CA ALA A 183 -3.18 -13.24 7.55
C ALA A 183 -2.65 -14.36 8.47
N LYS A 184 -1.36 -14.67 8.39
CA LYS A 184 -0.71 -15.63 9.31
C LYS A 184 -0.70 -15.13 10.74
N HIS A 185 -0.37 -13.86 10.98
CA HIS A 185 -0.32 -13.26 12.31
C HIS A 185 -1.67 -13.29 13.03
N VAL A 186 -2.76 -13.05 12.30
CA VAL A 186 -4.11 -13.05 12.87
C VAL A 186 -4.75 -14.43 12.96
N GLY A 187 -4.07 -15.49 12.51
CA GLY A 187 -4.51 -16.87 12.75
C GLY A 187 -5.24 -17.55 11.59
N ALA A 188 -5.02 -17.16 10.35
CA ALA A 188 -5.51 -17.91 9.19
C ALA A 188 -4.93 -19.33 9.18
N ARG A 189 -5.75 -20.33 8.82
CA ARG A 189 -5.36 -21.75 8.74
C ARG A 189 -4.32 -21.96 7.65
N ASN A 190 -4.69 -21.70 6.42
CA ASN A 190 -3.79 -21.71 5.28
C ASN A 190 -3.78 -20.33 4.61
N VAL A 191 -2.61 -19.89 4.17
CA VAL A 191 -2.43 -18.68 3.36
C VAL A 191 -1.72 -19.07 2.08
N VAL A 192 -2.46 -19.06 0.98
CA VAL A 192 -1.98 -19.33 -0.36
C VAL A 192 -1.85 -18.02 -1.12
N ILE A 193 -0.70 -17.75 -1.71
CA ILE A 193 -0.48 -16.58 -2.56
C ILE A 193 -0.07 -17.01 -3.96
N THR A 194 -0.58 -16.33 -4.99
CA THR A 194 -0.29 -16.62 -6.39
C THR A 194 0.37 -15.45 -7.10
N ASP A 195 1.32 -15.75 -7.98
CA ASP A 195 1.95 -14.80 -8.90
C ASP A 195 2.60 -15.60 -10.06
N VAL A 196 3.22 -14.89 -11.01
CA VAL A 196 4.08 -15.46 -12.05
C VAL A 196 5.57 -15.17 -11.80
N ASN A 197 5.90 -14.32 -10.84
CA ASN A 197 7.26 -13.89 -10.50
C ASN A 197 7.82 -14.70 -9.34
N ASP A 198 8.82 -15.53 -9.61
CA ASP A 198 9.43 -16.43 -8.61
C ASP A 198 10.14 -15.69 -7.48
N TYR A 199 10.80 -14.54 -7.76
CA TYR A 199 11.44 -13.74 -6.72
C TYR A 199 10.43 -13.26 -5.67
N ARG A 200 9.28 -12.75 -6.12
CA ARG A 200 8.20 -12.29 -5.24
C ARG A 200 7.54 -13.42 -4.47
N LEU A 201 7.39 -14.58 -5.11
CA LEU A 201 6.87 -15.78 -4.45
C LEU A 201 7.83 -16.28 -3.36
N GLU A 202 9.15 -16.15 -3.57
CA GLU A 202 10.13 -16.48 -2.53
C GLU A 202 10.05 -15.51 -1.33
N LEU A 203 9.86 -14.22 -1.58
CA LEU A 203 9.59 -13.27 -0.50
C LEU A 203 8.30 -13.62 0.27
N ALA A 204 7.25 -14.03 -0.44
CA ALA A 204 6.01 -14.44 0.19
C ALA A 204 6.19 -15.70 1.09
N ARG A 205 7.05 -16.66 0.70
CA ARG A 205 7.41 -17.79 1.55
C ARG A 205 8.11 -17.33 2.83
N LYS A 206 9.06 -16.40 2.73
CA LYS A 206 9.76 -15.81 3.89
C LYS A 206 8.80 -15.09 4.83
N MET A 207 7.70 -14.54 4.30
CA MET A 207 6.65 -13.87 5.07
C MET A 207 5.61 -14.83 5.64
N GLY A 208 5.78 -16.15 5.47
CA GLY A 208 4.96 -17.17 6.11
C GLY A 208 3.82 -17.73 5.27
N ALA A 209 3.82 -17.55 3.94
CA ALA A 209 2.84 -18.21 3.07
C ALA A 209 2.88 -19.72 3.26
N THR A 210 1.71 -20.36 3.45
CA THR A 210 1.59 -21.83 3.46
C THR A 210 1.99 -22.40 2.11
N ARG A 211 1.55 -21.77 1.03
CA ARG A 211 1.97 -22.08 -0.35
C ARG A 211 2.13 -20.75 -1.13
N ALA A 212 3.22 -20.64 -1.86
CA ALA A 212 3.44 -19.58 -2.83
C ALA A 212 3.53 -20.20 -4.23
N VAL A 213 2.52 -19.91 -5.04
CA VAL A 213 2.18 -20.69 -6.25
C VAL A 213 2.49 -19.86 -7.49
N ASN A 214 3.35 -20.39 -8.37
CA ASN A 214 3.53 -19.82 -9.69
C ASN A 214 2.45 -20.39 -10.63
N VAL A 215 1.42 -19.60 -10.92
CA VAL A 215 0.24 -20.04 -11.71
C VAL A 215 0.55 -20.34 -13.17
N SER A 216 1.76 -20.06 -13.65
CA SER A 216 2.20 -20.53 -14.97
C SER A 216 2.66 -22.01 -14.98
N ARG A 217 2.81 -22.62 -13.81
CA ARG A 217 3.36 -23.99 -13.65
C ARG A 217 2.48 -24.90 -12.79
N GLU A 218 1.68 -24.34 -11.89
CA GLU A 218 0.90 -25.10 -10.91
C GLU A 218 -0.53 -24.56 -10.87
N SER A 219 -1.52 -25.42 -10.80
CA SER A 219 -2.92 -25.03 -10.72
C SER A 219 -3.38 -24.86 -9.26
N LEU A 220 -4.29 -23.94 -8.99
CA LEU A 220 -4.92 -23.80 -7.66
C LEU A 220 -5.66 -25.08 -7.26
N ARG A 221 -6.18 -25.84 -8.22
CA ARG A 221 -6.86 -27.11 -7.95
C ARG A 221 -5.92 -28.13 -7.32
N ASP A 222 -4.70 -28.25 -7.85
CA ASP A 222 -3.70 -29.18 -7.31
C ASP A 222 -3.26 -28.73 -5.91
N VAL A 223 -3.07 -27.42 -5.72
CA VAL A 223 -2.74 -26.83 -4.41
C VAL A 223 -3.84 -27.11 -3.38
N MET A 224 -5.11 -26.94 -3.74
CA MET A 224 -6.22 -27.28 -2.85
C MET A 224 -6.24 -28.75 -2.48
N ALA A 225 -5.99 -29.65 -3.45
CA ALA A 225 -5.89 -31.08 -3.20
C ALA A 225 -4.77 -31.43 -2.21
N ASP A 226 -3.57 -30.87 -2.41
CA ASP A 226 -2.40 -31.05 -1.53
C ASP A 226 -2.65 -30.55 -0.10
N LEU A 227 -3.43 -29.46 0.05
CA LEU A 227 -3.79 -28.90 1.33
C LEU A 227 -5.06 -29.52 1.95
N HIS A 228 -5.60 -30.56 1.31
CA HIS A 228 -6.84 -31.26 1.72
C HIS A 228 -8.05 -30.33 1.83
N MET A 229 -8.10 -29.29 0.99
CA MET A 229 -9.25 -28.40 0.86
C MET A 229 -10.29 -29.03 -0.07
N THR A 230 -11.43 -29.44 0.45
CA THR A 230 -12.48 -30.08 -0.34
C THR A 230 -13.47 -29.10 -0.96
N GLU A 231 -13.61 -27.90 -0.38
CA GLU A 231 -14.67 -26.95 -0.72
C GLU A 231 -14.16 -25.62 -1.32
N GLY A 232 -12.88 -25.33 -1.19
CA GLY A 232 -12.26 -24.11 -1.71
C GLY A 232 -11.83 -23.14 -0.60
N PHE A 233 -11.50 -21.90 -0.98
CA PHE A 233 -11.06 -20.86 -0.07
C PHE A 233 -12.22 -20.08 0.53
N ASP A 234 -12.13 -19.75 1.80
CA ASP A 234 -13.14 -19.01 2.54
C ASP A 234 -13.02 -17.50 2.32
N VAL A 235 -11.77 -17.00 2.22
CA VAL A 235 -11.50 -15.57 1.99
C VAL A 235 -10.51 -15.38 0.83
N GLY A 236 -10.89 -14.57 -0.14
CA GLY A 236 -10.05 -14.10 -1.23
C GLY A 236 -9.58 -12.66 -1.03
N LEU A 237 -8.30 -12.39 -1.22
CA LEU A 237 -7.73 -11.06 -1.22
C LEU A 237 -7.15 -10.78 -2.61
N GLU A 238 -7.93 -10.10 -3.46
CA GLU A 238 -7.50 -9.78 -4.82
C GLU A 238 -6.64 -8.51 -4.80
N MET A 239 -5.36 -8.67 -5.11
CA MET A 239 -4.36 -7.60 -5.04
C MET A 239 -3.53 -7.45 -6.33
N SER A 240 -3.88 -8.21 -7.37
CA SER A 240 -3.16 -8.19 -8.64
C SER A 240 -3.72 -7.17 -9.64
N GLY A 241 -5.03 -6.96 -9.64
CA GLY A 241 -5.74 -6.24 -10.68
C GLY A 241 -5.77 -6.96 -12.03
N VAL A 242 -5.37 -8.24 -12.08
CA VAL A 242 -5.32 -9.04 -13.32
C VAL A 242 -6.63 -9.81 -13.48
N PRO A 243 -7.37 -9.61 -14.60
CA PRO A 243 -8.68 -10.24 -14.81
C PRO A 243 -8.68 -11.77 -14.69
N SER A 244 -7.66 -12.45 -15.24
CA SER A 244 -7.54 -13.91 -15.14
C SER A 244 -7.29 -14.39 -13.71
N ALA A 245 -6.52 -13.64 -12.91
CA ALA A 245 -6.30 -13.97 -11.51
C ALA A 245 -7.59 -13.84 -10.69
N PHE A 246 -8.38 -12.82 -10.96
CA PHE A 246 -9.69 -12.64 -10.31
C PHE A 246 -10.68 -13.76 -10.73
N THR A 247 -10.74 -14.13 -12.01
CA THR A 247 -11.55 -15.25 -12.46
C THR A 247 -11.16 -16.55 -11.75
N SER A 248 -9.86 -16.88 -11.72
CA SER A 248 -9.36 -18.07 -11.02
C SER A 248 -9.66 -18.03 -9.51
N MET A 249 -9.62 -16.84 -8.88
CA MET A 249 -10.05 -16.69 -7.50
C MET A 249 -11.53 -17.05 -7.33
N LEU A 250 -12.43 -16.48 -8.13
CA LEU A 250 -13.87 -16.78 -8.03
C LEU A 250 -14.17 -18.27 -8.20
N GLU A 251 -13.47 -18.95 -9.10
CA GLU A 251 -13.58 -20.40 -9.31
C GLU A 251 -13.14 -21.20 -8.08
N ALA A 252 -12.06 -20.75 -7.40
CA ALA A 252 -11.47 -21.42 -6.24
C ALA A 252 -12.16 -21.12 -4.91
N MET A 253 -13.07 -20.15 -4.85
CA MET A 253 -13.79 -19.82 -3.61
C MET A 253 -14.81 -20.87 -3.21
N ASN A 254 -14.93 -21.10 -1.91
CA ASN A 254 -16.01 -21.84 -1.28
C ASN A 254 -17.36 -21.12 -1.41
N HIS A 255 -18.47 -21.86 -1.27
CA HIS A 255 -19.81 -21.27 -1.13
C HIS A 255 -19.91 -20.42 0.14
N GLY A 256 -20.48 -19.22 0.02
CA GLY A 256 -20.50 -18.22 1.10
C GLY A 256 -19.16 -17.50 1.31
N GLY A 257 -18.18 -17.75 0.44
CA GLY A 257 -16.85 -17.14 0.50
C GLY A 257 -16.89 -15.62 0.35
N LYS A 258 -15.85 -14.95 0.81
CA LYS A 258 -15.75 -13.48 0.88
C LYS A 258 -14.53 -13.00 0.11
N VAL A 259 -14.67 -11.95 -0.68
CA VAL A 259 -13.60 -11.40 -1.51
C VAL A 259 -13.38 -9.92 -1.22
N ALA A 260 -12.19 -9.56 -0.78
CA ALA A 260 -11.73 -8.18 -0.67
C ALA A 260 -10.95 -7.81 -1.95
N LEU A 261 -11.45 -6.81 -2.68
CA LEU A 261 -10.94 -6.41 -4.00
C LEU A 261 -10.17 -5.09 -3.85
N LEU A 262 -8.84 -5.15 -3.88
CA LEU A 262 -7.95 -3.99 -3.82
C LEU A 262 -7.26 -3.72 -5.17
N GLY A 263 -6.90 -4.77 -5.91
CA GLY A 263 -6.31 -4.66 -7.24
C GLY A 263 -7.23 -3.88 -8.17
N ILE A 264 -6.66 -3.03 -9.02
CA ILE A 264 -7.41 -2.20 -9.96
C ILE A 264 -7.39 -2.88 -11.33
N PRO A 265 -8.45 -3.59 -11.71
CA PRO A 265 -8.52 -4.23 -13.02
C PRO A 265 -8.78 -3.20 -14.12
N PRO A 266 -8.55 -3.52 -15.41
CA PRO A 266 -8.99 -2.72 -16.53
C PRO A 266 -10.48 -2.40 -16.46
N ALA A 267 -10.88 -1.22 -16.95
CA ALA A 267 -12.23 -0.66 -16.81
C ALA A 267 -13.37 -1.58 -17.30
N GLN A 268 -13.10 -2.49 -18.22
CA GLN A 268 -14.09 -3.42 -18.79
C GLN A 268 -13.67 -4.87 -18.54
N THR A 269 -13.59 -5.26 -17.28
CA THR A 269 -13.30 -6.65 -16.90
C THR A 269 -14.59 -7.46 -16.85
N ALA A 270 -14.70 -8.46 -17.72
CA ALA A 270 -15.80 -9.42 -17.69
C ALA A 270 -15.56 -10.47 -16.60
N ILE A 271 -16.61 -10.81 -15.85
CA ILE A 271 -16.61 -11.91 -14.88
C ILE A 271 -17.83 -12.80 -15.10
N ASP A 272 -17.71 -14.08 -14.71
CA ASP A 272 -18.87 -14.97 -14.68
C ASP A 272 -19.68 -14.74 -13.39
N TRP A 273 -20.77 -14.00 -13.54
CA TRP A 273 -21.69 -13.67 -12.44
C TRP A 273 -22.35 -14.92 -11.82
N ASN A 274 -22.42 -16.04 -12.54
CA ASN A 274 -22.93 -17.28 -11.97
C ASN A 274 -22.04 -17.78 -10.81
N GLN A 275 -20.72 -17.60 -10.90
CA GLN A 275 -19.82 -17.92 -9.78
C GLN A 275 -20.17 -17.09 -8.52
N VAL A 276 -20.49 -15.82 -8.71
CA VAL A 276 -20.86 -14.95 -7.58
C VAL A 276 -22.22 -15.33 -7.01
N ILE A 277 -23.22 -15.52 -7.88
CA ILE A 277 -24.61 -15.73 -7.48
C ILE A 277 -24.79 -17.12 -6.86
N PHE A 278 -24.36 -18.19 -7.54
CA PHE A 278 -24.61 -19.55 -7.09
C PHE A 278 -23.74 -19.98 -5.93
N LYS A 279 -22.56 -19.36 -5.75
CA LYS A 279 -21.75 -19.55 -4.54
C LYS A 279 -22.14 -18.59 -3.41
N GLY A 280 -23.01 -17.60 -3.64
CA GLY A 280 -23.38 -16.62 -2.61
C GLY A 280 -22.20 -15.79 -2.12
N LEU A 281 -21.29 -15.40 -3.01
CA LEU A 281 -20.07 -14.68 -2.64
C LEU A 281 -20.37 -13.25 -2.18
N GLU A 282 -19.68 -12.80 -1.13
CA GLU A 282 -19.63 -11.40 -0.73
C GLU A 282 -18.38 -10.74 -1.34
N ILE A 283 -18.54 -9.73 -2.18
CA ILE A 283 -17.43 -8.97 -2.79
C ILE A 283 -17.42 -7.55 -2.24
N LYS A 284 -16.29 -7.16 -1.62
CA LYS A 284 -16.08 -5.83 -1.02
C LYS A 284 -14.94 -5.10 -1.72
N GLY A 285 -15.22 -3.94 -2.31
CA GLY A 285 -14.18 -3.02 -2.81
C GLY A 285 -13.42 -2.36 -1.65
N ILE A 286 -12.11 -2.32 -1.75
CA ILE A 286 -11.23 -1.72 -0.76
C ILE A 286 -10.61 -0.45 -1.35
N TYR A 287 -10.68 0.66 -0.62
CA TYR A 287 -10.06 1.91 -1.02
C TYR A 287 -9.25 2.51 0.13
N GLY A 288 -7.94 2.59 -0.07
CA GLY A 288 -7.01 3.17 0.90
C GLY A 288 -7.05 2.49 2.26
N ARG A 289 -7.04 3.28 3.31
CA ARG A 289 -6.97 2.88 4.72
C ARG A 289 -8.08 3.58 5.50
N GLU A 290 -8.72 2.91 6.42
CA GLU A 290 -9.66 3.56 7.35
C GLU A 290 -8.90 4.49 8.29
N MET A 291 -9.25 5.78 8.24
CA MET A 291 -8.58 6.82 9.03
C MET A 291 -9.24 6.97 10.42
N PHE A 292 -8.59 6.63 11.55
CA PHE A 292 -7.21 6.06 11.62
C PHE A 292 -7.25 4.63 12.20
N GLU A 293 -8.37 3.97 12.15
CA GLU A 293 -8.56 2.63 12.70
C GLU A 293 -7.51 1.65 12.16
N THR A 294 -7.25 1.68 10.83
CA THR A 294 -6.22 0.85 10.21
C THR A 294 -4.83 1.14 10.77
N TRP A 295 -4.49 2.42 10.98
CA TRP A 295 -3.19 2.84 11.50
C TRP A 295 -2.91 2.31 12.90
N TYR A 296 -3.90 2.36 13.79
CA TYR A 296 -3.77 1.79 15.14
C TYR A 296 -3.62 0.26 15.10
N LYS A 297 -4.36 -0.44 14.22
CA LYS A 297 -4.20 -1.89 14.02
C LYS A 297 -2.81 -2.26 13.52
N MET A 298 -2.24 -1.49 12.58
CA MET A 298 -0.87 -1.68 12.09
C MET A 298 0.15 -1.62 13.22
N VAL A 299 0.09 -0.57 14.04
CA VAL A 299 0.97 -0.41 15.19
C VAL A 299 0.82 -1.57 16.18
N ALA A 300 -0.42 -1.93 16.52
CA ALA A 300 -0.70 -3.02 17.45
C ALA A 300 -0.17 -4.36 16.95
N MET A 301 -0.28 -4.67 15.66
CA MET A 301 0.27 -5.89 15.08
C MET A 301 1.80 -5.92 15.13
N LEU A 302 2.48 -4.81 14.80
CA LEU A 302 3.94 -4.72 14.93
C LEU A 302 4.38 -4.91 16.40
N GLN A 303 3.70 -4.27 17.35
CA GLN A 303 3.96 -4.40 18.78
C GLN A 303 3.67 -5.80 19.32
N SER A 304 2.76 -6.55 18.70
CA SER A 304 2.44 -7.94 19.06
C SER A 304 3.27 -8.98 18.30
N GLY A 305 4.30 -8.56 17.55
CA GLY A 305 5.29 -9.44 16.94
C GLY A 305 5.12 -9.73 15.46
N LEU A 306 4.26 -8.97 14.74
CA LEU A 306 4.26 -9.03 13.28
C LEU A 306 5.60 -8.50 12.75
N ASP A 307 6.33 -9.32 12.00
CA ASP A 307 7.58 -8.93 11.34
C ASP A 307 7.36 -8.70 9.84
N LEU A 308 7.59 -7.46 9.41
CA LEU A 308 7.56 -7.07 8.00
C LEU A 308 8.96 -6.74 7.46
N SER A 309 10.02 -6.90 8.24
CA SER A 309 11.37 -6.54 7.81
C SER A 309 11.84 -7.24 6.52
N PRO A 310 11.45 -8.50 6.22
CA PRO A 310 11.89 -9.14 4.97
C PRO A 310 11.37 -8.48 3.68
N ILE A 311 10.33 -7.64 3.77
CA ILE A 311 9.82 -6.91 2.58
C ILE A 311 10.73 -5.73 2.20
N LEU A 312 11.55 -5.22 3.11
CA LEU A 312 12.47 -4.11 2.92
C LEU A 312 13.74 -4.63 2.23
N THR A 313 13.72 -4.75 0.91
CA THR A 313 14.77 -5.48 0.19
C THR A 313 15.93 -4.60 -0.27
N HIS A 314 15.71 -3.32 -0.48
CA HIS A 314 16.72 -2.42 -1.04
C HIS A 314 16.66 -1.03 -0.39
N HIS A 315 17.85 -0.44 -0.19
CA HIS A 315 18.04 0.90 0.34
C HIS A 315 19.00 1.67 -0.54
N PHE A 316 18.63 2.89 -0.88
CA PHE A 316 19.45 3.79 -1.68
C PHE A 316 19.46 5.19 -1.06
N PRO A 317 20.59 5.94 -1.07
CA PRO A 317 20.55 7.37 -0.88
C PRO A 317 19.69 8.01 -1.99
N VAL A 318 19.01 9.10 -1.70
CA VAL A 318 18.11 9.73 -2.67
C VAL A 318 18.85 10.16 -3.96
N ASP A 319 20.14 10.47 -3.87
CA ASP A 319 20.96 10.83 -5.03
C ASP A 319 21.10 9.65 -6.03
N ASP A 320 20.94 8.40 -5.56
CA ASP A 320 20.92 7.18 -6.37
C ASP A 320 19.51 6.76 -6.84
N TYR A 321 18.54 7.68 -6.82
CA TYR A 321 17.14 7.39 -7.16
C TYR A 321 16.94 6.66 -8.49
N GLN A 322 17.75 6.94 -9.49
CA GLN A 322 17.66 6.27 -10.80
C GLN A 322 17.88 4.75 -10.68
N ARG A 323 18.86 4.34 -9.86
CA ARG A 323 19.12 2.91 -9.57
C ARG A 323 17.98 2.31 -8.76
N ALA A 324 17.42 3.05 -7.81
CA ALA A 324 16.27 2.63 -7.02
C ALA A 324 15.04 2.37 -7.91
N PHE A 325 14.73 3.29 -8.84
CA PHE A 325 13.64 3.10 -9.81
C PHE A 325 13.92 1.94 -10.78
N ALA A 326 15.15 1.78 -11.26
CA ALA A 326 15.56 0.64 -12.09
C ALA A 326 15.36 -0.70 -11.35
N THR A 327 15.70 -0.76 -10.06
CA THR A 327 15.46 -1.94 -9.20
C THR A 327 13.96 -2.26 -9.09
N MET A 328 13.11 -1.26 -8.89
CA MET A 328 11.65 -1.49 -8.89
C MET A 328 11.14 -2.00 -10.25
N LEU A 329 11.68 -1.46 -11.34
CA LEU A 329 11.29 -1.82 -12.71
C LEU A 329 11.73 -3.25 -13.10
N SER A 330 12.81 -3.78 -12.52
CA SER A 330 13.24 -5.17 -12.75
C SER A 330 12.24 -6.21 -12.27
N GLY A 331 11.37 -5.84 -11.31
CA GLY A 331 10.46 -6.77 -10.66
C GLY A 331 11.13 -7.65 -9.59
N GLU A 332 12.43 -7.50 -9.35
CA GLU A 332 13.21 -8.25 -8.36
C GLU A 332 13.41 -7.43 -7.07
N SER A 333 12.31 -6.91 -6.53
CA SER A 333 12.29 -6.17 -5.29
C SER A 333 10.99 -6.38 -4.51
N GLY A 334 11.09 -6.26 -3.19
CA GLY A 334 9.99 -5.93 -2.31
C GLY A 334 9.82 -4.41 -2.25
N LYS A 335 9.98 -3.81 -1.05
CA LYS A 335 10.02 -2.35 -0.90
C LYS A 335 11.43 -1.81 -1.09
N VAL A 336 11.51 -0.72 -1.81
CA VAL A 336 12.75 0.04 -2.06
C VAL A 336 12.68 1.36 -1.31
N ILE A 337 13.62 1.57 -0.39
CA ILE A 337 13.69 2.74 0.49
C ILE A 337 14.67 3.77 -0.10
N LEU A 338 14.30 5.04 -0.06
CA LEU A 338 15.16 6.19 -0.34
C LEU A 338 15.52 6.90 0.96
N ASP A 339 16.82 7.05 1.22
CA ASP A 339 17.37 7.76 2.37
C ASP A 339 17.57 9.24 2.04
N TRP A 340 16.90 10.12 2.77
CA TRP A 340 17.00 11.58 2.64
C TRP A 340 18.01 12.19 3.62
N THR A 341 18.64 11.36 4.46
CA THR A 341 19.62 11.79 5.48
C THR A 341 21.06 11.46 5.10
N ALA A 342 21.25 10.71 4.01
CA ALA A 342 22.56 10.28 3.53
C ALA A 342 23.29 11.37 2.73
#